data_227af5b073322dbba1a0c338497dd0b1
#
_entry.id   227af5b073322dbba1a0c338497dd0b1
#
_cell.length_a   1.000
_cell.length_b   1.000
_cell.length_c   1.000
_cell.angle_alpha   90.00
_cell.angle_beta   90.00
_cell.angle_gamma   90.00
#
_symmetry.space_group_name_H-M   'P 1'
#
loop_
_entity.id
_entity.type
_entity.pdbx_description
1 polymer ?
#
loop_
_entity_poly.entity_id
_entity_poly.type
_entity_poly.pdbx_seq_one_letter_code
_entity_poly.pdbx_strand_id
1 'polypeptide(L)'
;EHIDAEKCILCGKCLMSCPFGAIVDTSQIVDVLQSLANENKKVVAMLAPAVIGQFTGTVNQLIGALKKLGFDDVVEVAVGADITTRKEAAEFIEKMENGEKLMTTSCCPAYYKAATVHIPEIKPFVSHTRTPMYYTAELLKQEQPDCVAVFVGPCLAKRAEAENDPNVDYVLTFEEIGAMLTASGIKVTECEAQEFSKISCAQGRKFPISGGVAGAVASLVEGNAEYKPTAINGLSKANIKLLKQYATKGCDFNMIEVMCCEG
;
A
#
# COMPACT_ATOMS: atom_id res chain seq x y z
N GLU A 1 11.68 22.56 -15.32
CA GLU A 1 11.51 22.37 -13.87
C GLU A 1 12.13 21.04 -13.49
N HIS A 2 12.71 20.96 -12.30
CA HIS A 2 13.39 19.78 -11.79
C HIS A 2 12.69 19.31 -10.51
N ILE A 3 12.42 17.99 -10.41
CA ILE A 3 11.90 17.39 -9.19
C ILE A 3 13.10 17.00 -8.31
N ASP A 4 13.18 17.59 -7.13
CA ASP A 4 14.18 17.24 -6.13
C ASP A 4 13.82 15.87 -5.53
N ALA A 5 14.56 14.84 -5.91
CA ALA A 5 14.31 13.45 -5.50
C ALA A 5 14.46 13.24 -3.99
N GLU A 6 15.30 14.03 -3.31
CA GLU A 6 15.48 13.92 -1.86
C GLU A 6 14.24 14.43 -1.10
N LYS A 7 13.59 15.47 -1.65
CA LYS A 7 12.40 16.09 -1.05
C LYS A 7 11.08 15.51 -1.58
N CYS A 8 11.09 14.86 -2.73
CA CYS A 8 9.89 14.27 -3.32
C CYS A 8 9.41 13.09 -2.50
N ILE A 9 8.13 13.11 -2.08
CA ILE A 9 7.49 12.02 -1.34
C ILE A 9 6.78 11.00 -2.25
N LEU A 10 6.90 11.15 -3.57
CA LEU A 10 6.35 10.28 -4.60
C LEU A 10 4.81 10.12 -4.55
N CYS A 11 4.10 11.13 -4.06
CA CYS A 11 2.63 11.08 -3.93
C CYS A 11 1.85 11.14 -5.26
N GLY A 12 2.50 11.45 -6.39
CA GLY A 12 1.86 11.53 -7.70
C GLY A 12 1.00 12.79 -7.96
N LYS A 13 0.85 13.70 -6.99
CA LYS A 13 -0.01 14.91 -7.17
C LYS A 13 0.42 15.78 -8.34
N CYS A 14 1.72 15.92 -8.60
CA CYS A 14 2.24 16.69 -9.74
C CYS A 14 1.86 16.05 -11.08
N LEU A 15 1.87 14.72 -11.16
CA LEU A 15 1.47 13.95 -12.34
C LEU A 15 -0.02 14.16 -12.63
N MET A 16 -0.87 13.99 -11.60
CA MET A 16 -2.32 14.18 -11.72
C MET A 16 -2.71 15.63 -12.03
N SER A 17 -1.92 16.61 -11.55
CA SER A 17 -2.20 18.04 -11.73
C SER A 17 -1.68 18.62 -13.04
N CYS A 18 -0.88 17.88 -13.81
CA CYS A 18 -0.32 18.37 -15.06
C CYS A 18 -1.30 18.18 -16.22
N PRO A 19 -1.95 19.25 -16.73
CA PRO A 19 -2.96 19.11 -17.79
C PRO A 19 -2.34 18.72 -19.15
N PHE A 20 -1.02 18.81 -19.26
CA PHE A 20 -0.29 18.50 -20.51
C PHE A 20 0.35 17.12 -20.54
N GLY A 21 0.21 16.32 -19.45
CA GLY A 21 0.88 15.02 -19.34
C GLY A 21 2.42 15.10 -19.41
N ALA A 22 2.98 16.28 -19.04
CA ALA A 22 4.43 16.51 -19.13
C ALA A 22 5.22 15.88 -17.97
N ILE A 23 4.53 15.39 -16.96
CA ILE A 23 5.12 14.66 -15.83
C ILE A 23 4.61 13.23 -15.91
N VAL A 24 5.52 12.30 -16.04
CA VAL A 24 5.25 10.86 -16.10
C VAL A 24 6.06 10.15 -15.04
N ASP A 25 5.59 8.99 -14.63
CA ASP A 25 6.33 8.10 -13.76
C ASP A 25 7.13 7.08 -14.57
N THR A 26 8.15 6.48 -13.97
CA THR A 26 8.94 5.42 -14.61
C THR A 26 8.15 4.12 -14.52
N SER A 27 7.57 3.71 -15.65
CA SER A 27 6.78 2.47 -15.72
C SER A 27 7.67 1.23 -15.70
N GLN A 28 7.19 0.18 -15.03
CA GLN A 28 7.83 -1.14 -14.99
C GLN A 28 7.10 -2.18 -15.87
N ILE A 29 6.21 -1.73 -16.76
CA ILE A 29 5.45 -2.63 -17.67
C ILE A 29 6.40 -3.52 -18.48
N VAL A 30 7.47 -2.94 -19.03
CA VAL A 30 8.39 -3.69 -19.93
C VAL A 30 9.10 -4.81 -19.15
N ASP A 31 9.57 -4.53 -17.96
CA ASP A 31 10.26 -5.51 -17.11
C ASP A 31 9.31 -6.66 -16.70
N VAL A 32 8.07 -6.31 -16.37
CA VAL A 32 7.03 -7.31 -16.04
C VAL A 32 6.68 -8.14 -17.27
N LEU A 33 6.48 -7.53 -18.44
CA LEU A 33 6.22 -8.27 -19.69
C LEU A 33 7.35 -9.22 -20.05
N GLN A 34 8.61 -8.82 -19.86
CA GLN A 34 9.76 -9.70 -20.05
C GLN A 34 9.77 -10.87 -19.06
N SER A 35 9.33 -10.62 -17.83
CA SER A 35 9.21 -11.67 -16.81
C SER A 35 8.08 -12.64 -17.14
N LEU A 36 6.92 -12.14 -17.58
CA LEU A 36 5.78 -12.96 -18.02
C LEU A 36 6.08 -13.81 -19.27
N ALA A 37 6.95 -13.32 -20.15
CA ALA A 37 7.36 -14.07 -21.35
C ALA A 37 8.43 -15.14 -21.06
N ASN A 38 8.98 -15.19 -19.85
CA ASN A 38 10.03 -16.14 -19.49
C ASN A 38 9.42 -17.36 -18.80
N GLU A 39 9.27 -18.45 -19.53
CA GLU A 39 8.70 -19.72 -19.04
C GLU A 39 9.44 -20.34 -17.82
N ASN A 40 10.67 -19.91 -17.55
CA ASN A 40 11.44 -20.38 -16.39
C ASN A 40 11.19 -19.54 -15.12
N LYS A 41 10.39 -18.48 -15.21
CA LYS A 41 10.04 -17.63 -14.07
C LYS A 41 8.58 -17.82 -13.70
N LYS A 42 8.31 -17.99 -12.44
CA LYS A 42 6.95 -17.91 -11.90
C LYS A 42 6.66 -16.49 -11.49
N VAL A 43 5.68 -15.85 -12.13
CA VAL A 43 5.31 -14.45 -11.87
C VAL A 43 4.00 -14.39 -11.11
N VAL A 44 4.03 -13.79 -9.92
CA VAL A 44 2.87 -13.72 -9.02
C VAL A 44 2.42 -12.28 -8.85
N ALA A 45 1.15 -12.01 -9.13
CA ALA A 45 0.54 -10.71 -8.85
C ALA A 45 0.10 -10.62 -7.39
N MET A 46 0.53 -9.59 -6.69
CA MET A 46 0.06 -9.22 -5.36
C MET A 46 -0.96 -8.09 -5.51
N LEU A 47 -2.25 -8.42 -5.49
CA LEU A 47 -3.33 -7.48 -5.80
C LEU A 47 -3.79 -6.72 -4.56
N ALA A 48 -3.69 -5.39 -4.62
CA ALA A 48 -4.13 -4.51 -3.53
C ALA A 48 -5.66 -4.50 -3.38
N PRO A 49 -6.21 -4.47 -2.16
CA PRO A 49 -7.65 -4.49 -1.94
C PRO A 49 -8.37 -3.22 -2.45
N ALA A 50 -7.63 -2.14 -2.73
CA ALA A 50 -8.14 -0.94 -3.40
C ALA A 50 -8.63 -1.19 -4.85
N VAL A 51 -8.50 -2.40 -5.37
CA VAL A 51 -8.94 -2.79 -6.71
C VAL A 51 -10.46 -2.77 -6.90
N ILE A 52 -11.22 -2.79 -5.80
CA ILE A 52 -12.69 -2.79 -5.84
C ILE A 52 -13.19 -1.52 -6.55
N GLY A 53 -13.96 -1.71 -7.64
CA GLY A 53 -14.50 -0.61 -8.44
C GLY A 53 -13.54 0.01 -9.46
N GLN A 54 -12.28 -0.48 -9.57
CA GLN A 54 -11.29 0.06 -10.52
C GLN A 54 -11.45 -0.51 -11.94
N PHE A 55 -11.98 -1.71 -12.06
CA PHE A 55 -12.19 -2.39 -13.34
C PHE A 55 -13.65 -2.73 -13.54
N THR A 56 -14.07 -2.80 -14.80
CA THR A 56 -15.39 -3.37 -15.15
C THR A 56 -15.36 -4.89 -14.90
N GLY A 57 -16.41 -5.41 -14.26
CA GLY A 57 -16.50 -6.83 -13.87
C GLY A 57 -16.19 -7.05 -12.38
N THR A 58 -16.13 -8.30 -11.99
CA THR A 58 -15.85 -8.71 -10.62
C THR A 58 -14.35 -8.85 -10.36
N VAL A 59 -13.92 -8.80 -9.09
CA VAL A 59 -12.53 -9.07 -8.72
C VAL A 59 -12.11 -10.47 -9.17
N ASN A 60 -12.99 -11.47 -9.06
CA ASN A 60 -12.70 -12.83 -9.50
C ASN A 60 -12.49 -12.93 -11.02
N GLN A 61 -13.22 -12.14 -11.82
CA GLN A 61 -12.96 -12.03 -13.27
C GLN A 61 -11.65 -11.31 -13.57
N LEU A 62 -11.27 -10.31 -12.77
CA LEU A 62 -9.96 -9.67 -12.91
C LEU A 62 -8.82 -10.64 -12.60
N ILE A 63 -8.96 -11.49 -11.58
CA ILE A 63 -7.99 -12.57 -11.31
C ILE A 63 -7.82 -13.47 -12.53
N GLY A 64 -8.94 -13.89 -13.15
CA GLY A 64 -8.92 -14.65 -14.39
C GLY A 64 -8.24 -13.89 -15.55
N ALA A 65 -8.47 -12.58 -15.65
CA ALA A 65 -7.84 -11.73 -16.66
C ALA A 65 -6.31 -11.60 -16.44
N LEU A 66 -5.86 -11.47 -15.20
CA LEU A 66 -4.43 -11.44 -14.85
C LEU A 66 -3.76 -12.77 -15.19
N LYS A 67 -4.40 -13.90 -14.89
CA LYS A 67 -3.88 -15.23 -15.28
C LYS A 67 -3.83 -15.39 -16.80
N LYS A 68 -4.84 -14.90 -17.52
CA LYS A 68 -4.85 -14.87 -18.99
C LYS A 68 -3.77 -13.96 -19.58
N LEU A 69 -3.38 -12.89 -18.85
CA LEU A 69 -2.28 -11.99 -19.22
C LEU A 69 -0.90 -12.66 -19.05
N GLY A 70 -0.81 -13.77 -18.30
CA GLY A 70 0.40 -14.55 -18.12
C GLY A 70 0.89 -14.64 -16.67
N PHE A 71 0.20 -14.05 -15.69
CA PHE A 71 0.53 -14.27 -14.29
C PHE A 71 0.19 -15.73 -13.87
N ASP A 72 1.15 -16.39 -13.24
CA ASP A 72 0.97 -17.78 -12.77
C ASP A 72 0.02 -17.85 -11.58
N ASP A 73 0.05 -16.81 -10.73
CA ASP A 73 -0.80 -16.76 -9.55
C ASP A 73 -1.17 -15.33 -9.17
N VAL A 74 -2.24 -15.20 -8.38
CA VAL A 74 -2.73 -13.94 -7.84
C VAL A 74 -3.00 -14.10 -6.35
N VAL A 75 -2.32 -13.33 -5.51
CA VAL A 75 -2.50 -13.30 -4.06
C VAL A 75 -3.09 -11.98 -3.60
N GLU A 76 -3.85 -12.00 -2.52
CA GLU A 76 -4.44 -10.81 -1.96
C GLU A 76 -3.46 -10.09 -1.01
N VAL A 77 -3.15 -8.81 -1.25
CA VAL A 77 -2.27 -8.01 -0.35
C VAL A 77 -2.87 -7.82 1.04
N ALA A 78 -4.17 -7.96 1.17
CA ALA A 78 -4.83 -7.93 2.46
C ALA A 78 -4.35 -9.02 3.44
N VAL A 79 -3.73 -10.10 2.97
CA VAL A 79 -3.04 -11.10 3.83
C VAL A 79 -1.89 -10.45 4.61
N GLY A 80 -1.09 -9.64 3.93
CA GLY A 80 -0.06 -8.83 4.61
C GLY A 80 -0.65 -7.75 5.53
N ALA A 81 -1.83 -7.21 5.19
CA ALA A 81 -2.53 -6.26 6.05
C ALA A 81 -2.96 -6.88 7.39
N ASP A 82 -3.35 -8.15 7.39
CA ASP A 82 -3.63 -8.88 8.63
C ASP A 82 -2.38 -9.05 9.51
N ILE A 83 -1.21 -9.20 8.92
CA ILE A 83 0.07 -9.22 9.65
C ILE A 83 0.43 -7.84 10.16
N THR A 84 0.33 -6.81 9.31
CA THR A 84 0.52 -5.40 9.69
C THR A 84 -0.34 -5.06 10.88
N THR A 85 -1.63 -5.38 10.85
CA THR A 85 -2.58 -5.11 11.94
C THR A 85 -2.11 -5.71 13.27
N ARG A 86 -1.70 -6.98 13.27
CA ARG A 86 -1.24 -7.65 14.51
C ARG A 86 0.03 -7.02 15.05
N LYS A 87 1.00 -6.72 14.18
CA LYS A 87 2.27 -6.12 14.60
C LYS A 87 2.08 -4.66 15.06
N GLU A 88 1.25 -3.90 14.37
CA GLU A 88 0.97 -2.51 14.72
C GLU A 88 0.17 -2.40 16.02
N ALA A 89 -0.76 -3.32 16.27
CA ALA A 89 -1.47 -3.41 17.54
C ALA A 89 -0.52 -3.76 18.70
N ALA A 90 0.38 -4.71 18.52
CA ALA A 90 1.38 -5.07 19.53
C ALA A 90 2.34 -3.91 19.81
N GLU A 91 2.83 -3.23 18.78
CA GLU A 91 3.68 -2.04 18.91
C GLU A 91 2.94 -0.91 19.64
N PHE A 92 1.67 -0.69 19.31
CA PHE A 92 0.84 0.32 20.00
C PHE A 92 0.73 0.03 21.49
N ILE A 93 0.40 -1.21 21.87
CA ILE A 93 0.27 -1.60 23.29
C ILE A 93 1.60 -1.36 24.00
N GLU A 94 2.72 -1.85 23.46
CA GLU A 94 4.06 -1.65 24.02
C GLU A 94 4.41 -0.17 24.23
N LYS A 95 4.13 0.67 23.23
CA LYS A 95 4.38 2.12 23.30
C LYS A 95 3.55 2.77 24.42
N MET A 96 2.27 2.42 24.56
CA MET A 96 1.41 2.98 25.61
C MET A 96 1.85 2.51 26.99
N GLU A 97 2.25 1.25 27.17
CA GLU A 97 2.81 0.72 28.42
C GLU A 97 4.13 1.42 28.80
N ASN A 98 4.94 1.80 27.83
CA ASN A 98 6.17 2.57 28.03
C ASN A 98 5.92 4.07 28.29
N GLY A 99 4.65 4.50 28.36
CA GLY A 99 4.27 5.88 28.65
C GLY A 99 4.33 6.83 27.44
N GLU A 100 4.49 6.32 26.24
CA GLU A 100 4.33 7.11 25.02
C GLU A 100 2.87 7.57 24.89
N LYS A 101 2.65 8.74 24.31
CA LYS A 101 1.30 9.36 24.26
C LYS A 101 0.66 9.29 22.89
N LEU A 102 1.42 8.93 21.88
CA LEU A 102 1.00 8.99 20.49
C LEU A 102 1.74 7.95 19.65
N MET A 103 1.02 7.31 18.74
CA MET A 103 1.58 6.56 17.62
C MET A 103 0.86 6.95 16.33
N THR A 104 1.56 6.98 15.21
CA THR A 104 0.98 7.15 13.88
C THR A 104 1.28 5.93 13.01
N THR A 105 0.40 5.62 12.05
CA THR A 105 0.59 4.48 11.15
C THR A 105 1.80 4.67 10.23
N SER A 106 2.34 3.58 9.71
CA SER A 106 3.47 3.56 8.75
C SER A 106 3.11 3.01 7.37
N CYS A 107 1.90 2.52 7.18
CA CYS A 107 1.49 1.80 5.98
C CYS A 107 1.45 2.65 4.70
N CYS A 108 1.43 3.99 4.80
CA CYS A 108 1.53 4.91 3.66
C CYS A 108 3.00 5.35 3.43
N PRO A 109 3.69 4.88 2.37
CA PRO A 109 5.10 5.21 2.14
C PRO A 109 5.33 6.70 1.86
N ALA A 110 4.37 7.38 1.22
CA ALA A 110 4.45 8.83 1.01
C ALA A 110 4.38 9.61 2.34
N TYR A 111 3.54 9.17 3.28
CA TYR A 111 3.52 9.75 4.62
C TYR A 111 4.80 9.46 5.39
N TYR A 112 5.28 8.23 5.37
CA TYR A 112 6.53 7.85 6.03
C TYR A 112 7.72 8.71 5.55
N LYS A 113 7.83 8.93 4.23
CA LYS A 113 8.85 9.83 3.66
C LYS A 113 8.59 11.28 4.06
N ALA A 114 7.33 11.75 4.05
CA ALA A 114 7.00 13.09 4.51
C ALA A 114 7.35 13.33 5.98
N ALA A 115 7.06 12.38 6.85
CA ALA A 115 7.43 12.41 8.28
C ALA A 115 8.95 12.50 8.46
N THR A 116 9.71 11.81 7.61
CA THR A 116 11.17 11.80 7.68
C THR A 116 11.79 13.12 7.17
N VAL A 117 11.26 13.67 6.05
CA VAL A 117 11.91 14.78 5.33
C VAL A 117 11.28 16.13 5.66
N HIS A 118 9.95 16.20 5.82
CA HIS A 118 9.21 17.46 5.93
C HIS A 118 8.59 17.72 7.29
N ILE A 119 8.41 16.67 8.10
CA ILE A 119 7.76 16.76 9.41
C ILE A 119 8.59 15.97 10.44
N PRO A 120 9.87 16.35 10.65
CA PRO A 120 10.75 15.57 11.53
C PRO A 120 10.23 15.50 12.97
N GLU A 121 9.37 16.43 13.38
CA GLU A 121 8.73 16.44 14.70
C GLU A 121 7.82 15.23 14.92
N ILE A 122 7.15 14.72 13.87
CA ILE A 122 6.25 13.56 13.97
C ILE A 122 6.99 12.22 13.84
N LYS A 123 8.19 12.22 13.27
CA LYS A 123 8.94 10.99 12.98
C LYS A 123 9.09 10.03 14.16
N PRO A 124 9.35 10.48 15.40
CA PRO A 124 9.45 9.58 16.56
C PRO A 124 8.18 8.80 16.86
N PHE A 125 7.02 9.30 16.43
CA PHE A 125 5.72 8.68 16.69
C PHE A 125 5.27 7.74 15.59
N VAL A 126 5.98 7.69 14.45
CA VAL A 126 5.63 6.78 13.35
C VAL A 126 5.91 5.34 13.73
N SER A 127 4.95 4.45 13.49
CA SER A 127 5.11 3.01 13.70
C SER A 127 6.31 2.46 12.91
N HIS A 128 7.00 1.49 13.47
CA HIS A 128 8.09 0.75 12.83
C HIS A 128 7.59 -0.46 12.04
N THR A 129 6.30 -0.77 12.15
CA THR A 129 5.67 -1.89 11.46
C THR A 129 5.75 -1.70 9.94
N ARG A 130 6.11 -2.75 9.22
CA ARG A 130 6.17 -2.74 7.75
C ARG A 130 4.77 -2.76 7.14
N THR A 131 4.71 -2.45 5.85
CA THR A 131 3.45 -2.32 5.11
C THR A 131 2.86 -3.68 4.71
N PRO A 132 1.56 -3.73 4.33
CA PRO A 132 0.94 -4.93 3.76
C PRO A 132 1.67 -5.48 2.53
N MET A 133 2.21 -4.62 1.67
CA MET A 133 3.00 -5.05 0.52
C MET A 133 4.22 -5.85 0.95
N TYR A 134 4.98 -5.32 1.91
CA TYR A 134 6.16 -5.97 2.47
C TYR A 134 5.84 -7.38 3.00
N TYR A 135 4.85 -7.50 3.89
CA TYR A 135 4.54 -8.79 4.51
C TYR A 135 3.94 -9.80 3.53
N THR A 136 3.19 -9.35 2.53
CA THR A 136 2.70 -10.24 1.47
C THR A 136 3.86 -10.79 0.64
N ALA A 137 4.79 -9.92 0.26
CA ALA A 137 5.96 -10.32 -0.52
C ALA A 137 6.89 -11.24 0.29
N GLU A 138 7.12 -10.93 1.58
CA GLU A 138 7.90 -11.77 2.49
C GLU A 138 7.32 -13.19 2.58
N LEU A 139 6.00 -13.33 2.81
CA LEU A 139 5.32 -14.63 2.82
C LEU A 139 5.45 -15.36 1.48
N LEU A 140 5.30 -14.64 0.38
CA LEU A 140 5.39 -15.21 -0.95
C LEU A 140 6.80 -15.75 -1.23
N LYS A 141 7.83 -14.98 -0.91
CA LYS A 141 9.24 -15.39 -1.09
C LYS A 141 9.68 -16.50 -0.13
N GLN A 142 9.07 -16.60 1.05
CA GLN A 142 9.30 -17.75 1.95
C GLN A 142 8.79 -19.07 1.36
N GLU A 143 7.67 -19.05 0.66
CA GLU A 143 7.08 -20.24 0.04
C GLU A 143 7.63 -20.52 -1.36
N GLN A 144 7.97 -19.47 -2.10
CA GLN A 144 8.43 -19.52 -3.49
C GLN A 144 9.59 -18.54 -3.68
N PRO A 145 10.80 -18.89 -3.23
CA PRO A 145 11.95 -17.96 -3.20
C PRO A 145 12.30 -17.35 -4.56
N ASP A 146 12.14 -18.13 -5.63
CA ASP A 146 12.54 -17.74 -6.99
C ASP A 146 11.42 -17.08 -7.79
N CYS A 147 10.22 -16.88 -7.21
CA CYS A 147 9.13 -16.22 -7.92
C CYS A 147 9.43 -14.71 -8.12
N VAL A 148 8.86 -14.15 -9.17
CA VAL A 148 8.81 -12.70 -9.41
C VAL A 148 7.54 -12.16 -8.76
N ALA A 149 7.70 -11.35 -7.72
CA ALA A 149 6.61 -10.75 -6.98
C ALA A 149 6.28 -9.35 -7.55
N VAL A 150 5.09 -9.20 -8.12
CA VAL A 150 4.62 -7.96 -8.73
C VAL A 150 3.48 -7.37 -7.91
N PHE A 151 3.72 -6.25 -7.24
CA PHE A 151 2.63 -5.53 -6.58
C PHE A 151 1.76 -4.82 -7.61
N VAL A 152 0.45 -4.99 -7.49
CA VAL A 152 -0.56 -4.34 -8.34
C VAL A 152 -1.48 -3.49 -7.47
N GLY A 153 -1.40 -2.15 -7.62
CA GLY A 153 -2.18 -1.24 -6.77
C GLY A 153 -2.21 0.19 -7.28
N PRO A 154 -2.87 1.13 -6.58
CA PRO A 154 -3.07 2.50 -7.09
C PRO A 154 -1.91 3.46 -6.76
N CYS A 155 -0.88 3.04 -6.04
CA CYS A 155 0.03 3.92 -5.34
C CYS A 155 1.43 3.97 -5.97
N LEU A 156 1.82 5.13 -6.53
CA LEU A 156 3.15 5.36 -7.09
C LEU A 156 4.27 5.31 -6.04
N ALA A 157 4.00 5.76 -4.82
CA ALA A 157 4.99 5.74 -3.74
C ALA A 157 5.42 4.31 -3.34
N LYS A 158 4.65 3.29 -3.71
CA LYS A 158 5.01 1.88 -3.54
C LYS A 158 6.23 1.45 -4.36
N ARG A 159 6.55 2.17 -5.47
CA ARG A 159 7.79 1.91 -6.23
C ARG A 159 9.04 2.21 -5.41
N ALA A 160 9.08 3.37 -4.75
CA ALA A 160 10.21 3.69 -3.89
C ALA A 160 10.30 2.80 -2.64
N GLU A 161 9.17 2.29 -2.16
CA GLU A 161 9.17 1.28 -1.11
C GLU A 161 9.78 -0.03 -1.62
N ALA A 162 9.36 -0.49 -2.80
CA ALA A 162 9.87 -1.70 -3.44
C ALA A 162 11.38 -1.63 -3.76
N GLU A 163 11.91 -0.47 -4.15
CA GLU A 163 13.35 -0.28 -4.36
C GLU A 163 14.19 -0.60 -3.10
N ASN A 164 13.58 -0.52 -1.92
CA ASN A 164 14.22 -0.81 -0.63
C ASN A 164 13.75 -2.15 -0.02
N ASP A 165 12.99 -2.95 -0.76
CA ASP A 165 12.46 -4.24 -0.33
C ASP A 165 12.94 -5.36 -1.27
N PRO A 166 13.81 -6.27 -0.80
CA PRO A 166 14.36 -7.33 -1.63
C PRO A 166 13.32 -8.38 -2.06
N ASN A 167 12.11 -8.36 -1.48
CA ASN A 167 11.07 -9.34 -1.76
C ASN A 167 10.07 -8.87 -2.84
N VAL A 168 10.05 -7.58 -3.18
CA VAL A 168 9.17 -7.01 -4.21
C VAL A 168 9.98 -6.70 -5.45
N ASP A 169 9.74 -7.43 -6.54
CA ASP A 169 10.52 -7.24 -7.77
C ASP A 169 10.00 -6.05 -8.58
N TYR A 170 8.67 -5.89 -8.70
CA TYR A 170 8.06 -4.82 -9.50
C TYR A 170 6.77 -4.29 -8.89
N VAL A 171 6.40 -3.06 -9.28
CA VAL A 171 5.15 -2.40 -8.91
C VAL A 171 4.45 -1.89 -10.16
N LEU A 172 3.22 -2.32 -10.40
CA LEU A 172 2.35 -1.82 -11.45
C LEU A 172 1.15 -1.09 -10.85
N THR A 173 0.75 0.00 -11.51
CA THR A 173 -0.50 0.69 -11.19
C THR A 173 -1.70 -0.01 -11.82
N PHE A 174 -2.91 0.30 -11.35
CA PHE A 174 -4.12 -0.21 -11.98
C PHE A 174 -4.29 0.29 -13.42
N GLU A 175 -3.85 1.52 -13.73
CA GLU A 175 -3.84 2.05 -15.08
C GLU A 175 -2.89 1.26 -16.00
N GLU A 176 -1.71 0.89 -15.49
CA GLU A 176 -0.75 0.06 -16.24
C GLU A 176 -1.31 -1.33 -16.52
N ILE A 177 -1.93 -1.97 -15.54
CA ILE A 177 -2.64 -3.25 -15.75
C ILE A 177 -3.77 -3.08 -16.77
N GLY A 178 -4.56 -2.01 -16.67
CA GLY A 178 -5.60 -1.69 -17.65
C GLY A 178 -5.06 -1.53 -19.07
N ALA A 179 -3.92 -0.86 -19.21
CA ALA A 179 -3.23 -0.71 -20.50
C ALA A 179 -2.73 -2.06 -21.05
N MET A 180 -2.12 -2.90 -20.20
CA MET A 180 -1.64 -4.25 -20.58
C MET A 180 -2.80 -5.15 -21.03
N LEU A 181 -3.91 -5.17 -20.27
CA LEU A 181 -5.12 -5.94 -20.63
C LEU A 181 -5.70 -5.47 -21.97
N THR A 182 -5.80 -4.15 -22.15
CA THR A 182 -6.32 -3.55 -23.39
C THR A 182 -5.44 -3.89 -24.59
N ALA A 183 -4.13 -3.75 -24.46
CA ALA A 183 -3.15 -4.07 -25.50
C ALA A 183 -3.19 -5.57 -25.88
N SER A 184 -3.48 -6.43 -24.92
CA SER A 184 -3.62 -7.88 -25.14
C SER A 184 -5.02 -8.30 -25.60
N GLY A 185 -5.95 -7.36 -25.79
CA GLY A 185 -7.33 -7.65 -26.19
C GLY A 185 -8.13 -8.43 -25.12
N ILE A 186 -7.73 -8.35 -23.85
CA ILE A 186 -8.38 -9.05 -22.74
C ILE A 186 -9.43 -8.13 -22.13
N LYS A 187 -10.69 -8.56 -22.16
CA LYS A 187 -11.78 -7.89 -21.49
C LYS A 187 -12.11 -8.63 -20.18
N VAL A 188 -12.01 -7.93 -19.06
CA VAL A 188 -12.21 -8.51 -17.72
C VAL A 188 -13.57 -9.20 -17.60
N THR A 189 -14.64 -8.58 -18.12
CA THR A 189 -16.00 -9.11 -18.07
C THR A 189 -16.22 -10.41 -18.85
N GLU A 190 -15.32 -10.74 -19.78
CA GLU A 190 -15.36 -11.95 -20.60
C GLU A 190 -14.44 -13.06 -20.06
N CYS A 191 -13.71 -12.79 -18.97
CA CYS A 191 -12.82 -13.76 -18.35
C CYS A 191 -13.56 -14.66 -17.36
N GLU A 192 -13.12 -15.92 -17.28
CA GLU A 192 -13.59 -16.84 -16.26
C GLU A 192 -13.22 -16.34 -14.87
N ALA A 193 -14.17 -16.38 -13.94
CA ALA A 193 -13.95 -15.99 -12.57
C ALA A 193 -13.03 -16.99 -11.86
N GLN A 194 -11.97 -16.46 -11.22
CA GLN A 194 -11.00 -17.26 -10.46
C GLN A 194 -10.85 -16.69 -9.06
N GLU A 195 -10.34 -17.46 -8.14
CA GLU A 195 -10.14 -17.06 -6.75
C GLU A 195 -8.66 -16.74 -6.47
N PHE A 196 -8.42 -15.95 -5.44
CA PHE A 196 -7.09 -15.76 -4.89
C PHE A 196 -6.56 -17.11 -4.36
N SER A 197 -5.28 -17.35 -4.54
CA SER A 197 -4.63 -18.51 -3.92
C SER A 197 -4.45 -18.38 -2.41
N LYS A 198 -4.46 -17.16 -1.91
CA LYS A 198 -4.44 -16.82 -0.47
C LYS A 198 -5.46 -15.73 -0.17
N ILE A 199 -6.25 -15.96 0.87
CA ILE A 199 -7.39 -15.11 1.27
C ILE A 199 -7.10 -14.53 2.66
N SER A 200 -7.34 -13.23 2.82
CA SER A 200 -7.27 -12.53 4.10
C SER A 200 -8.59 -12.55 4.88
N CYS A 201 -8.53 -12.07 6.12
CA CYS A 201 -9.73 -11.76 6.88
C CYS A 201 -10.36 -10.41 6.45
N ALA A 202 -11.56 -10.12 6.96
CA ALA A 202 -12.30 -8.92 6.57
C ALA A 202 -11.61 -7.60 6.97
N GLN A 203 -10.80 -7.60 8.03
CA GLN A 203 -10.10 -6.41 8.52
C GLN A 203 -9.01 -5.95 7.55
N GLY A 204 -8.18 -6.86 7.03
CA GLY A 204 -7.14 -6.53 6.06
C GLY A 204 -7.68 -5.87 4.78
N ARG A 205 -8.88 -6.27 4.35
CA ARG A 205 -9.56 -5.71 3.18
C ARG A 205 -10.05 -4.27 3.37
N LYS A 206 -10.15 -3.79 4.62
CA LYS A 206 -10.58 -2.41 4.93
C LYS A 206 -9.45 -1.39 4.88
N PHE A 207 -8.21 -1.80 4.76
CA PHE A 207 -7.04 -0.90 4.74
C PHE A 207 -7.13 0.25 3.71
N PRO A 208 -7.74 0.10 2.52
CA PRO A 208 -7.89 1.21 1.59
C PRO A 208 -8.94 2.26 1.99
N ILE A 209 -9.76 1.97 2.99
CA ILE A 209 -10.81 2.88 3.45
C ILE A 209 -10.25 3.73 4.58
N SER A 210 -10.56 5.04 4.59
CA SER A 210 -10.16 5.94 5.67
C SER A 210 -10.64 5.43 7.04
N GLY A 211 -9.72 5.37 8.00
CA GLY A 211 -9.96 4.77 9.31
C GLY A 211 -9.92 3.23 9.33
N GLY A 212 -9.65 2.61 8.18
CA GLY A 212 -9.63 1.14 8.07
C GLY A 212 -8.46 0.49 8.82
N VAL A 213 -7.29 1.11 8.79
CA VAL A 213 -6.11 0.65 9.54
C VAL A 213 -6.35 0.82 11.03
N ALA A 214 -6.75 2.01 11.44
CA ALA A 214 -7.06 2.32 12.85
C ALA A 214 -8.18 1.42 13.39
N GLY A 215 -9.22 1.16 12.59
CA GLY A 215 -10.30 0.26 12.96
C GLY A 215 -9.88 -1.21 13.06
N ALA A 216 -8.95 -1.66 12.20
CA ALA A 216 -8.39 -3.00 12.28
C ALA A 216 -7.56 -3.18 13.56
N VAL A 217 -6.69 -2.21 13.88
CA VAL A 217 -5.89 -2.19 15.12
C VAL A 217 -6.80 -2.17 16.35
N ALA A 218 -7.87 -1.36 16.35
CA ALA A 218 -8.83 -1.27 17.45
C ALA A 218 -9.32 -2.65 17.89
N SER A 219 -9.64 -3.53 16.95
CA SER A 219 -10.16 -4.87 17.24
C SER A 219 -9.19 -5.78 18.00
N LEU A 220 -7.91 -5.46 18.03
CA LEU A 220 -6.87 -6.22 18.73
C LEU A 220 -6.36 -5.53 20.00
N VAL A 221 -6.59 -4.23 20.14
CA VAL A 221 -6.16 -3.44 21.30
C VAL A 221 -7.23 -3.42 22.39
N GLU A 222 -8.50 -3.72 22.05
CA GLU A 222 -9.63 -3.69 22.96
C GLU A 222 -9.35 -4.51 24.23
N GLY A 223 -9.50 -3.87 25.39
CA GLY A 223 -9.24 -4.47 26.71
C GLY A 223 -7.77 -4.46 27.18
N ASN A 224 -6.81 -4.07 26.32
CA ASN A 224 -5.38 -4.05 26.67
C ASN A 224 -4.84 -2.64 26.91
N ALA A 225 -5.35 -1.64 26.19
CA ALA A 225 -4.93 -0.24 26.34
C ALA A 225 -6.08 0.71 26.00
N GLU A 226 -6.02 1.94 26.52
CA GLU A 226 -6.92 3.00 26.06
C GLU A 226 -6.61 3.31 24.60
N TYR A 227 -7.63 3.33 23.72
CA TYR A 227 -7.47 3.53 22.29
C TYR A 227 -8.36 4.66 21.81
N LYS A 228 -7.72 5.75 21.37
CA LYS A 228 -8.38 6.98 20.86
C LYS A 228 -7.88 7.28 19.46
N PRO A 229 -8.41 6.58 18.43
CA PRO A 229 -7.95 6.75 17.07
C PRO A 229 -8.54 7.99 16.39
N THR A 230 -7.80 8.49 15.40
CA THR A 230 -8.29 9.42 14.41
C THR A 230 -7.62 9.16 13.06
N ALA A 231 -8.19 9.69 11.96
CA ALA A 231 -7.61 9.56 10.63
C ALA A 231 -7.36 10.94 10.01
N ILE A 232 -6.21 11.08 9.34
CA ILE A 232 -5.83 12.27 8.57
C ILE A 232 -5.63 11.84 7.13
N ASN A 233 -6.48 12.33 6.21
CA ASN A 233 -6.42 12.06 4.79
C ASN A 233 -5.90 13.27 4.03
N GLY A 234 -4.94 13.03 3.12
CA GLY A 234 -4.25 14.07 2.39
C GLY A 234 -3.16 14.78 3.20
N LEU A 235 -2.02 15.01 2.57
CA LEU A 235 -0.93 15.82 3.14
C LEU A 235 -1.03 17.25 2.64
N SER A 236 -2.12 17.93 2.99
CA SER A 236 -2.29 19.37 2.77
C SER A 236 -1.41 20.18 3.72
N LYS A 237 -1.18 21.47 3.41
CA LYS A 237 -0.47 22.38 4.33
C LYS A 237 -1.13 22.45 5.71
N ALA A 238 -2.46 22.36 5.76
CA ALA A 238 -3.23 22.35 7.02
C ALA A 238 -2.95 21.07 7.82
N ASN A 239 -3.02 19.89 7.18
CA ASN A 239 -2.77 18.62 7.82
C ASN A 239 -1.29 18.46 8.27
N ILE A 240 -0.35 18.94 7.49
CA ILE A 240 1.07 19.01 7.88
C ILE A 240 1.25 19.86 9.15
N LYS A 241 0.61 21.03 9.18
CA LYS A 241 0.64 21.90 10.38
C LYS A 241 -0.01 21.23 11.58
N LEU A 242 -1.11 20.51 11.37
CA LEU A 242 -1.80 19.75 12.42
C LEU A 242 -0.93 18.65 13.00
N LEU A 243 -0.27 17.84 12.15
CA LEU A 243 0.67 16.79 12.57
C LEU A 243 1.82 17.38 13.40
N LYS A 244 2.39 18.53 12.99
CA LYS A 244 3.42 19.23 13.78
C LYS A 244 2.89 19.68 15.15
N GLN A 245 1.66 20.18 15.21
CA GLN A 245 1.03 20.58 16.46
C GLN A 245 0.83 19.38 17.39
N TYR A 246 0.35 18.26 16.87
CA TYR A 246 0.16 17.03 17.64
C TYR A 246 1.48 16.50 18.22
N ALA A 247 2.53 16.52 17.41
CA ALA A 247 3.85 16.09 17.85
C ALA A 247 4.47 16.99 18.94
N THR A 248 4.22 18.33 18.88
CA THR A 248 4.90 19.29 19.76
C THR A 248 4.07 19.71 20.97
N LYS A 249 2.74 19.78 20.84
CA LYS A 249 1.83 20.26 21.87
C LYS A 249 0.97 19.14 22.49
N GLY A 250 0.99 17.95 21.86
CA GLY A 250 0.07 16.87 22.18
C GLY A 250 -1.31 17.01 21.51
N CYS A 251 -2.11 15.97 21.64
CA CYS A 251 -3.49 15.88 21.17
C CYS A 251 -4.30 14.95 22.05
N ASP A 252 -5.62 14.94 21.86
CA ASP A 252 -6.54 14.04 22.57
C ASP A 252 -6.55 12.60 22.03
N PHE A 253 -5.85 12.38 20.91
CA PHE A 253 -5.73 11.09 20.24
C PHE A 253 -4.40 10.42 20.59
N ASN A 254 -4.40 9.10 20.66
CA ASN A 254 -3.18 8.32 20.87
C ASN A 254 -2.81 7.42 19.68
N MET A 255 -3.71 7.30 18.69
CA MET A 255 -3.43 6.64 17.42
C MET A 255 -3.91 7.50 16.25
N ILE A 256 -3.03 7.79 15.30
CA ILE A 256 -3.38 8.57 14.11
C ILE A 256 -3.07 7.75 12.86
N GLU A 257 -4.12 7.38 12.15
CA GLU A 257 -3.97 6.88 10.78
C GLU A 257 -3.67 8.05 9.84
N VAL A 258 -2.57 7.99 9.10
CA VAL A 258 -2.19 9.05 8.16
C VAL A 258 -2.03 8.49 6.76
N MET A 259 -2.87 8.98 5.84
CA MET A 259 -2.79 8.66 4.42
C MET A 259 -2.47 9.91 3.60
N CYS A 260 -1.58 9.78 2.61
CA CYS A 260 -1.26 10.89 1.70
C CYS A 260 -2.39 11.15 0.68
N CYS A 261 -3.12 10.14 0.30
CA CYS A 261 -4.32 10.23 -0.54
C CYS A 261 -5.53 10.73 0.25
N GLU A 262 -6.53 11.21 -0.46
CA GLU A 262 -7.74 11.81 0.16
C GLU A 262 -8.91 10.81 0.30
N GLY A 263 -8.63 9.53 0.16
CA GLY A 263 -9.61 8.44 0.29
C GLY A 263 -9.94 7.77 -1.01
#